data_186bf78f06e3a9d561f29e9241011869
#
_entry.id   186bf78f06e3a9d561f29e9241011869
#
_cell.length_a   1.000
_cell.length_b   1.000
_cell.length_c   1.000
_cell.angle_alpha   90.00
_cell.angle_beta   90.00
_cell.angle_gamma   90.00
#
_symmetry.space_group_name_H-M   'P 1'
#
loop_
_entity.id
_entity.type
_entity.pdbx_description
1 polymer ?
#
loop_
_entity_poly.entity_id
_entity_poly.type
_entity_poly.pdbx_seq_one_letter_code
_entity_poly.pdbx_strand_id
1 'polypeptide(L)'
;MQLKQYQVDTLGVLKTFFEEARLHGAKAAYEAITSEPEQAKRLRGYGGKYEPLLGQEDMPYVCLRLPTGGGKTLLGAHAIGVAKDAWIEKDFPLVLWLVPTNMIRTQTVDALNNPKHPYRQALDDQFGGR
;
A
#
# COMPACT_ATOMS: atom_id res chain seq x y z
N MET A 1 -16.69 -2.27 -5.73
CA MET A 1 -16.36 -0.84 -6.03
C MET A 1 -15.15 -0.81 -6.96
N GLN A 2 -15.26 -0.09 -8.04
CA GLN A 2 -14.19 0.04 -9.01
C GLN A 2 -13.18 1.11 -8.58
N LEU A 3 -11.89 0.79 -8.67
CA LEU A 3 -10.82 1.74 -8.38
C LEU A 3 -10.74 2.83 -9.45
N LYS A 4 -10.47 4.06 -9.02
CA LYS A 4 -10.17 5.17 -9.92
C LYS A 4 -8.77 5.03 -10.49
N GLN A 5 -8.50 5.66 -11.63
CA GLN A 5 -7.22 5.52 -12.32
C GLN A 5 -6.03 5.88 -11.42
N TYR A 6 -6.09 6.97 -10.66
CA TYR A 6 -4.99 7.34 -9.77
C TYR A 6 -4.75 6.32 -8.65
N GLN A 7 -5.79 5.60 -8.22
CA GLN A 7 -5.66 4.52 -7.23
C GLN A 7 -4.96 3.30 -7.84
N VAL A 8 -5.34 2.94 -9.05
CA VAL A 8 -4.67 1.87 -9.82
C VAL A 8 -3.21 2.21 -10.05
N ASP A 9 -2.91 3.44 -10.45
CA ASP A 9 -1.54 3.91 -10.68
C ASP A 9 -0.70 3.87 -9.39
N THR A 10 -1.27 4.31 -8.27
CA THR A 10 -0.61 4.27 -6.96
C THR A 10 -0.27 2.83 -6.54
N LEU A 11 -1.22 1.93 -6.67
CA LEU A 11 -0.99 0.51 -6.36
C LEU A 11 0.02 -0.13 -7.31
N GLY A 12 0.02 0.28 -8.58
CA GLY A 12 1.00 -0.18 -9.56
C GLY A 12 2.43 0.25 -9.21
N VAL A 13 2.63 1.49 -8.79
CA VAL A 13 3.92 1.99 -8.30
C VAL A 13 4.36 1.24 -7.04
N LEU A 14 3.44 1.03 -6.09
CA LEU A 14 3.71 0.27 -4.87
C LEU A 14 4.13 -1.16 -5.17
N LYS A 15 3.43 -1.83 -6.09
CA LYS A 15 3.78 -3.18 -6.53
C LYS A 15 5.19 -3.25 -7.12
N THR A 16 5.51 -2.33 -8.03
CA THR A 16 6.86 -2.25 -8.63
C THR A 16 7.92 -2.01 -7.56
N PHE A 17 7.65 -1.11 -6.61
CA PHE A 17 8.55 -0.86 -5.49
C PHE A 17 8.81 -2.14 -4.67
N PHE A 18 7.77 -2.88 -4.30
CA PHE A 18 7.94 -4.10 -3.52
C PHE A 18 8.69 -5.19 -4.30
N GLU A 19 8.38 -5.38 -5.58
CA GLU A 19 9.09 -6.35 -6.42
C GLU A 19 10.58 -6.02 -6.54
N GLU A 20 10.91 -4.77 -6.81
CA GLU A 20 12.29 -4.29 -6.91
C GLU A 20 13.00 -4.34 -5.54
N ALA A 21 12.30 -3.98 -4.46
CA ALA A 21 12.85 -4.03 -3.11
C ALA A 21 13.19 -5.45 -2.68
N ARG A 22 12.39 -6.43 -3.09
CA ARG A 22 12.67 -7.84 -2.82
C ARG A 22 13.94 -8.32 -3.52
N LEU A 23 14.19 -7.83 -4.73
CA LEU A 23 15.36 -8.25 -5.54
C LEU A 23 16.63 -7.46 -5.21
N HIS A 24 16.51 -6.17 -4.92
CA HIS A 24 17.65 -5.24 -4.84
C HIS A 24 17.74 -4.45 -3.52
N GLY A 25 16.81 -4.65 -2.60
CA GLY A 25 16.70 -3.87 -1.38
C GLY A 25 15.83 -2.61 -1.52
N ALA A 26 15.25 -2.18 -0.42
CA ALA A 26 14.26 -1.08 -0.42
C ALA A 26 14.85 0.26 -0.88
N LYS A 27 16.06 0.60 -0.41
CA LYS A 27 16.72 1.86 -0.79
C LYS A 27 17.01 1.92 -2.29
N ALA A 28 17.61 0.87 -2.84
CA ALA A 28 17.93 0.81 -4.26
C ALA A 28 16.66 0.85 -5.14
N ALA A 29 15.62 0.13 -4.72
CA ALA A 29 14.33 0.13 -5.41
C ALA A 29 13.69 1.51 -5.43
N TYR A 30 13.68 2.20 -4.29
CA TYR A 30 13.11 3.54 -4.18
C TYR A 30 13.88 4.55 -5.05
N GLU A 31 15.19 4.54 -5.00
CA GLU A 31 16.05 5.42 -5.82
C GLU A 31 15.85 5.16 -7.32
N ALA A 32 15.75 3.89 -7.73
CA ALA A 32 15.53 3.54 -9.13
C ALA A 32 14.17 4.03 -9.62
N ILE A 33 13.09 3.79 -8.86
CA ILE A 33 11.73 4.20 -9.24
C ILE A 33 11.60 5.72 -9.28
N THR A 34 12.14 6.44 -8.30
CA THR A 34 12.05 7.90 -8.25
C THR A 34 12.91 8.59 -9.28
N SER A 35 13.90 7.91 -9.84
CA SER A 35 14.76 8.42 -10.91
C SER A 35 14.20 8.17 -12.32
N GLU A 36 13.23 7.26 -12.47
CA GLU A 36 12.62 6.96 -13.75
C GLU A 36 11.60 8.04 -14.14
N PRO A 37 11.71 8.66 -15.34
CA PRO A 37 10.87 9.80 -15.73
C PRO A 37 9.37 9.53 -15.68
N GLU A 38 8.91 8.35 -16.09
CA GLU A 38 7.50 8.00 -16.08
C GLU A 38 6.96 7.80 -14.64
N GLN A 39 7.75 7.20 -13.76
CA GLN A 39 7.40 7.04 -12.35
C GLN A 39 7.48 8.39 -11.61
N ALA A 40 8.47 9.20 -11.92
CA ALA A 40 8.61 10.54 -11.35
C ALA A 40 7.40 11.44 -11.65
N LYS A 41 6.81 11.33 -12.84
CA LYS A 41 5.57 12.03 -13.19
C LYS A 41 4.39 11.57 -12.32
N ARG A 42 4.27 10.26 -12.10
CA ARG A 42 3.22 9.68 -11.23
C ARG A 42 3.39 10.12 -9.78
N LEU A 43 4.62 10.25 -9.32
CA LEU A 43 4.96 10.70 -7.97
C LEU A 43 4.82 12.22 -7.79
N ARG A 44 4.62 12.97 -8.87
CA ARG A 44 4.41 14.45 -8.86
C ARG A 44 5.45 15.19 -8.02
N GLY A 45 6.71 14.81 -8.13
CA GLY A 45 7.81 15.45 -7.41
C GLY A 45 7.95 15.03 -5.94
N TYR A 46 7.20 14.05 -5.48
CA TYR A 46 7.33 13.49 -4.12
C TYR A 46 8.37 12.35 -4.03
N GLY A 47 9.35 12.35 -4.90
CA GLY A 47 10.48 11.43 -4.82
C GLY A 47 11.64 12.10 -4.09
N GLY A 48 11.74 11.94 -2.79
CA GLY A 48 12.87 12.39 -2.00
C GLY A 48 13.90 11.29 -1.78
N LYS A 49 14.82 11.53 -0.85
CA LYS A 49 15.76 10.52 -0.38
C LYS A 49 14.99 9.44 0.39
N TYR A 50 15.33 8.17 0.15
CA TYR A 50 14.78 7.07 0.94
C TYR A 50 15.32 7.12 2.37
N GLU A 51 14.40 7.10 3.32
CA GLU A 51 14.75 7.06 4.75
C GLU A 51 14.22 5.74 5.33
N PRO A 52 15.12 4.79 5.63
CA PRO A 52 14.72 3.50 6.18
C PRO A 52 14.20 3.64 7.61
N LEU A 53 13.40 2.67 8.04
CA LEU A 53 13.01 2.54 9.43
C LEU A 53 14.23 2.11 10.25
N LEU A 54 14.58 2.90 11.27
CA LEU A 54 15.76 2.65 12.11
C LEU A 54 15.69 1.26 12.77
N GLY A 55 16.73 0.47 12.58
CA GLY A 55 16.81 -0.90 13.08
C GLY A 55 16.07 -1.93 12.21
N GLN A 56 15.45 -1.51 11.11
CA GLN A 56 14.73 -2.35 10.17
C GLN A 56 15.01 -1.90 8.73
N GLU A 57 16.27 -1.66 8.42
CA GLU A 57 16.72 -1.02 7.17
C GLU A 57 16.36 -1.84 5.92
N ASP A 58 16.27 -3.16 6.05
CA ASP A 58 15.90 -4.06 4.95
C ASP A 58 14.38 -4.10 4.70
N MET A 59 13.58 -3.58 5.62
CA MET A 59 12.13 -3.56 5.49
C MET A 59 11.68 -2.38 4.64
N PRO A 60 10.85 -2.60 3.60
CA PRO A 60 10.25 -1.49 2.85
C PRO A 60 9.44 -0.57 3.76
N TYR A 61 9.74 0.71 3.75
CA TYR A 61 9.09 1.71 4.58
C TYR A 61 8.77 2.95 3.73
N VAL A 62 7.52 3.08 3.31
CA VAL A 62 7.08 4.15 2.40
C VAL A 62 5.75 4.73 2.83
N CYS A 63 5.50 5.96 2.40
CA CYS A 63 4.24 6.67 2.58
C CYS A 63 3.52 6.80 1.24
N LEU A 64 2.27 6.38 1.18
CA LEU A 64 1.38 6.66 0.07
C LEU A 64 0.57 7.92 0.40
N ARG A 65 0.79 8.98 -0.35
CA ARG A 65 0.12 10.26 -0.15
C ARG A 65 -1.02 10.42 -1.15
N LEU A 66 -2.23 10.56 -0.63
CA LEU A 66 -3.44 10.75 -1.40
C LEU A 66 -4.18 12.01 -0.94
N PRO A 67 -4.93 12.68 -1.82
CA PRO A 67 -5.76 13.79 -1.41
C PRO A 67 -6.86 13.36 -0.45
N THR A 68 -7.40 14.31 0.31
CA THR A 68 -8.57 14.09 1.17
C THR A 68 -9.73 13.60 0.31
N GLY A 69 -10.43 12.56 0.76
CA GLY A 69 -11.48 11.90 -0.03
C GLY A 69 -10.95 10.99 -1.14
N GLY A 70 -9.63 10.74 -1.20
CA GLY A 70 -9.00 9.90 -2.23
C GLY A 70 -9.15 8.39 -2.03
N GLY A 71 -9.90 7.94 -1.01
CA GLY A 71 -10.11 6.52 -0.76
C GLY A 71 -8.93 5.84 -0.07
N LYS A 72 -8.29 6.50 0.89
CA LYS A 72 -7.09 5.98 1.59
C LYS A 72 -7.34 4.63 2.26
N THR A 73 -8.48 4.44 2.90
CA THR A 73 -8.81 3.19 3.59
C THR A 73 -9.00 2.05 2.59
N LEU A 74 -9.71 2.31 1.50
CA LEU A 74 -9.87 1.34 0.41
C LEU A 74 -8.51 0.97 -0.20
N LEU A 75 -7.68 1.98 -0.44
CA LEU A 75 -6.35 1.76 -0.97
C LEU A 75 -5.46 0.96 0.00
N GLY A 76 -5.59 1.24 1.31
CA GLY A 76 -4.91 0.47 2.35
C GLY A 76 -5.28 -1.01 2.31
N ALA A 77 -6.57 -1.32 2.14
CA ALA A 77 -7.02 -2.69 1.99
C ALA A 77 -6.39 -3.39 0.76
N HIS A 78 -6.35 -2.72 -0.38
CA HIS A 78 -5.68 -3.25 -1.57
C HIS A 78 -4.16 -3.37 -1.41
N ALA A 79 -3.53 -2.43 -0.70
CA ALA A 79 -2.08 -2.44 -0.45
C ALA A 79 -1.64 -3.68 0.35
N ILE A 80 -2.49 -4.22 1.22
CA ILE A 80 -2.23 -5.48 1.92
C ILE A 80 -2.03 -6.62 0.92
N GLY A 81 -2.89 -6.73 -0.08
CA GLY A 81 -2.76 -7.73 -1.15
C GLY A 81 -1.50 -7.53 -1.98
N VAL A 82 -1.17 -6.29 -2.32
CA VAL A 82 0.07 -5.97 -3.05
C VAL A 82 1.30 -6.38 -2.24
N ALA A 83 1.36 -6.04 -0.96
CA ALA A 83 2.46 -6.42 -0.08
C ALA A 83 2.57 -7.94 0.08
N LYS A 84 1.42 -8.61 0.23
CA LYS A 84 1.33 -10.07 0.34
C LYS A 84 1.97 -10.76 -0.85
N ASP A 85 1.64 -10.34 -2.05
CA ASP A 85 2.07 -10.99 -3.28
C ASP A 85 3.48 -10.57 -3.72
N ALA A 86 3.81 -9.28 -3.59
CA ALA A 86 5.03 -8.73 -4.16
C ALA A 86 6.23 -8.72 -3.21
N TRP A 87 6.00 -8.71 -1.89
CA TRP A 87 7.08 -8.65 -0.89
C TRP A 87 7.10 -9.85 0.06
N ILE A 88 5.96 -10.10 0.74
CA ILE A 88 5.91 -11.09 1.82
C ILE A 88 5.91 -12.53 1.27
N GLU A 89 5.29 -12.74 0.13
CA GLU A 89 5.12 -14.04 -0.54
C GLU A 89 4.48 -15.11 0.37
N LYS A 90 3.52 -14.69 1.20
CA LYS A 90 2.73 -15.57 2.07
C LYS A 90 1.25 -15.30 1.89
N ASP A 91 0.45 -16.37 1.92
CA ASP A 91 -0.98 -16.29 1.65
C ASP A 91 -1.75 -15.51 2.72
N PHE A 92 -1.33 -15.59 3.98
CA PHE A 92 -2.01 -14.94 5.10
C PHE A 92 -1.03 -14.20 6.01
N PRO A 93 -0.60 -13.00 5.63
CA PRO A 93 0.31 -12.20 6.46
C PRO A 93 -0.42 -11.64 7.68
N LEU A 94 0.31 -11.44 8.78
CA LEU A 94 -0.17 -10.67 9.91
C LEU A 94 -0.18 -9.17 9.53
N VAL A 95 -1.29 -8.50 9.77
CA VAL A 95 -1.47 -7.08 9.46
C VAL A 95 -1.77 -6.31 10.74
N LEU A 96 -1.00 -5.25 10.98
CA LEU A 96 -1.29 -4.28 12.04
C LEU A 96 -1.80 -2.99 11.40
N TRP A 97 -3.06 -2.66 11.66
CA TRP A 97 -3.71 -1.45 11.13
C TRP A 97 -3.79 -0.39 12.22
N LEU A 98 -3.01 0.67 12.08
CA LEU A 98 -2.95 1.78 13.03
C LEU A 98 -3.77 2.97 12.52
N VAL A 99 -4.53 3.58 13.41
CA VAL A 99 -5.37 4.74 13.12
C VAL A 99 -5.21 5.81 14.21
N PRO A 100 -5.39 7.11 13.88
CA PRO A 100 -5.05 8.19 14.81
C PRO A 100 -6.08 8.40 15.93
N THR A 101 -7.34 7.96 15.77
CA THR A 101 -8.39 8.19 16.75
C THR A 101 -9.28 6.97 16.98
N ASN A 102 -9.93 6.92 18.15
CA ASN A 102 -10.90 5.87 18.46
C ASN A 102 -12.12 5.88 17.53
N MET A 103 -12.55 7.06 17.09
CA MET A 103 -13.66 7.17 16.15
C MET A 103 -13.32 6.50 14.82
N ILE A 104 -12.15 6.79 14.26
CA ILE A 104 -11.68 6.16 13.02
C ILE A 104 -11.48 4.65 13.21
N ARG A 105 -10.97 4.24 14.38
CA ARG A 105 -10.84 2.82 14.73
C ARG A 105 -12.17 2.10 14.67
N THR A 106 -13.19 2.64 15.32
CA THR A 106 -14.54 2.06 15.36
C THR A 106 -15.11 1.96 13.93
N GLN A 107 -15.05 3.04 13.17
CA GLN A 107 -15.52 3.06 11.78
C GLN A 107 -14.80 2.03 10.90
N THR A 108 -13.49 1.90 11.05
CA THR A 108 -12.69 0.94 10.29
C THR A 108 -13.03 -0.49 10.68
N VAL A 109 -13.15 -0.79 11.96
CA VAL A 109 -13.54 -2.12 12.47
C VAL A 109 -14.92 -2.50 11.96
N ASP A 110 -15.88 -1.60 12.06
CA ASP A 110 -17.26 -1.85 11.58
C ASP A 110 -17.28 -2.12 10.07
N ALA A 111 -16.54 -1.34 9.30
CA ALA A 111 -16.42 -1.53 7.85
C ALA A 111 -15.80 -2.89 7.50
N LEU A 112 -14.71 -3.27 8.15
CA LEU A 112 -14.02 -4.52 7.89
C LEU A 112 -14.76 -5.76 8.39
N ASN A 113 -15.61 -5.61 9.40
CA ASN A 113 -16.48 -6.70 9.90
C ASN A 113 -17.76 -6.87 9.08
N ASN A 114 -18.12 -5.94 8.24
CA ASN A 114 -19.32 -6.02 7.42
C ASN A 114 -19.00 -6.63 6.05
N PRO A 115 -19.45 -7.88 5.75
CA PRO A 115 -19.15 -8.55 4.49
C PRO A 115 -19.63 -7.81 3.23
N LYS A 116 -20.59 -6.91 3.38
CA LYS A 116 -21.14 -6.10 2.27
C LYS A 116 -20.40 -4.78 2.08
N HIS A 117 -19.52 -4.42 3.00
CA HIS A 117 -18.80 -3.16 2.91
C HIS A 117 -17.67 -3.24 1.87
N PRO A 118 -17.47 -2.22 1.01
CA PRO A 118 -16.44 -2.22 -0.02
C PRO A 118 -15.02 -2.51 0.48
N TYR A 119 -14.67 -2.04 1.68
CA TYR A 119 -13.34 -2.28 2.27
C TYR A 119 -13.14 -3.76 2.63
N ARG A 120 -14.18 -4.40 3.18
CA ARG A 120 -14.13 -5.84 3.45
C ARG A 120 -14.08 -6.64 2.16
N GLN A 121 -14.86 -6.28 1.17
CA GLN A 121 -14.84 -6.94 -0.13
C GLN A 121 -13.47 -6.83 -0.80
N ALA A 122 -12.81 -5.67 -0.70
CA ALA A 122 -11.45 -5.49 -1.21
C ALA A 122 -10.44 -6.45 -0.54
N LEU A 123 -10.56 -6.68 0.76
CA LEU A 123 -9.75 -7.67 1.47
C LEU A 123 -10.09 -9.10 1.03
N ASP A 124 -11.36 -9.44 1.01
CA ASP A 124 -11.81 -10.79 0.63
C ASP A 124 -11.31 -11.16 -0.77
N ASP A 125 -11.35 -10.22 -1.72
CA ASP A 125 -10.83 -10.41 -3.08
C ASP A 125 -9.33 -10.72 -3.10
N GLN A 126 -8.55 -10.09 -2.19
CA GLN A 126 -7.11 -10.35 -2.07
C GLN A 126 -6.79 -11.74 -1.49
N PHE A 127 -7.72 -12.35 -0.79
CA PHE A 127 -7.57 -13.64 -0.12
C PHE A 127 -8.47 -14.73 -0.72
N GLY A 128 -8.91 -14.58 -1.95
CA GLY A 128 -9.75 -15.57 -2.64
C GLY A 128 -11.16 -15.72 -2.07
N GLY A 129 -11.70 -14.65 -1.46
CA GLY A 129 -13.05 -14.65 -0.89
C GLY A 129 -13.17 -15.35 0.47
N ARG A 130 -12.07 -15.51 1.17
CA ARG A 130 -12.02 -16.20 2.47
C ARG A 130 -11.91 -15.24 3.64
#